data_6ce69405956b58d34acefe32b374a752
#
_entry.id   6ce69405956b58d34acefe32b374a752
#
_cell.length_a   1.000
_cell.length_b   1.000
_cell.length_c   1.000
_cell.angle_alpha   90.00
_cell.angle_beta   90.00
_cell.angle_gamma   90.00
#
_symmetry.space_group_name_H-M   'P 1'
#
loop_
_entity.id
_entity.type
_entity.pdbx_description
1 polymer ?
#
loop_
_entity_poly.entity_id
_entity_poly.type
_entity_poly.pdbx_seq_one_letter_code
_entity_poly.pdbx_strand_id
1 'polypeptide(L)'
;LALETEQRKRAAEHRRKHGHTHPEQERSHGERQRHGKGHGKGHSPHRGHGKGHHLDEDSGLAHIRRDLAESVATRADSLTAILKAIHAHPETAYEEYFASRTLVDAVREAHPNLNIEYSAFGLDTAFRVELTSADYDPATHRTIAILSEYDALPGIGHGCGHNVIAVSGLGAFLALADALATGPEAFSGRVLYYGTPAEESEAGKELMARAGAFEQVDAAIMVHPYFMDVADQAWLGRRECRVTYRGVSAHASSHPFMGRNALDAANLAYQGLGLLRQQIPGSDRIHAIIDHGGDAPNLIPATASLHINIRSKHAPTLRALSRRVEEVLRGAALMAGVSAEVTWDSSPMTMPVRTNRPLLKRWVSAQRSVGRHPYPPGTVSDTLAASTDFGNVSLRVPGIHPLIGVADSPDVALHTRE
;
A
#
# COMPACT_ATOMS: atom_id res chain seq x y z
N LEU A 1 18.46 13.38 6.78
CA LEU A 1 18.29 14.10 8.07
C LEU A 1 18.73 15.57 7.99
N ALA A 2 19.99 15.90 7.61
CA ALA A 2 20.46 17.29 7.52
C ALA A 2 19.69 18.12 6.48
N LEU A 3 19.39 17.54 5.31
CA LEU A 3 18.64 18.21 4.24
C LEU A 3 17.16 18.44 4.62
N GLU A 4 16.54 17.49 5.33
CA GLU A 4 15.16 17.63 5.79
C GLU A 4 15.01 18.67 6.88
N THR A 5 15.98 18.77 7.79
CA THR A 5 16.02 19.81 8.84
C THR A 5 16.16 21.20 8.23
N GLU A 6 16.96 21.35 7.18
CA GLU A 6 17.13 22.60 6.47
C GLU A 6 15.88 23.00 5.67
N GLN A 7 15.20 22.04 5.04
CA GLN A 7 13.94 22.30 4.33
C GLN A 7 12.80 22.70 5.29
N ARG A 8 12.74 22.11 6.50
CA ARG A 8 11.77 22.51 7.54
C ARG A 8 12.03 23.90 8.08
N LYS A 9 13.31 24.29 8.28
CA LYS A 9 13.67 25.66 8.68
C LYS A 9 13.24 26.68 7.62
N ARG A 10 13.49 26.42 6.35
CA ARG A 10 13.08 27.29 5.22
C ARG A 10 11.56 27.41 5.09
N ALA A 11 10.81 26.33 5.30
CA ALA A 11 9.34 26.37 5.29
C ALA A 11 8.76 27.18 6.45
N ALA A 12 9.35 27.09 7.65
CA ALA A 12 8.96 27.88 8.81
C ALA A 12 9.29 29.38 8.63
N GLU A 13 10.42 29.68 8.02
CA GLU A 13 10.85 31.06 7.73
C GLU A 13 9.99 31.73 6.64
N HIS A 14 9.57 30.96 5.61
CA HIS A 14 8.67 31.41 4.56
C HIS A 14 7.26 31.75 5.12
N ARG A 15 6.74 30.97 6.08
CA ARG A 15 5.47 31.24 6.75
C ARG A 15 5.53 32.50 7.64
N ARG A 16 6.68 32.80 8.24
CA ARG A 16 6.89 34.03 9.03
C ARG A 16 6.98 35.28 8.15
N LYS A 17 7.50 35.18 6.92
CA LYS A 17 7.70 36.33 6.02
C LYS A 17 6.47 36.71 5.17
N HIS A 18 5.48 35.82 5.03
CA HIS A 18 4.32 36.03 4.15
C HIS A 18 2.96 35.86 4.84
N GLY A 19 2.89 36.11 6.14
CA GLY A 19 1.63 36.24 6.89
C GLY A 19 0.93 37.53 6.53
N HIS A 20 0.11 37.55 5.48
CA HIS A 20 -0.76 38.66 5.17
C HIS A 20 -2.05 38.57 5.99
N THR A 21 -2.22 39.53 6.86
CA THR A 21 -3.49 39.90 7.48
C THR A 21 -4.41 40.50 6.41
N HIS A 22 -5.59 39.97 6.24
CA HIS A 22 -6.66 40.62 5.47
C HIS A 22 -7.42 41.58 6.39
N PRO A 23 -7.65 42.85 6.00
CA PRO A 23 -8.55 43.76 6.73
C PRO A 23 -10.00 43.50 6.26
N GLU A 24 -10.88 43.48 7.26
CA GLU A 24 -12.33 43.53 7.11
C GLU A 24 -12.73 44.83 6.38
N GLN A 25 -13.54 44.72 5.34
CA GLN A 25 -14.25 45.86 4.76
C GLN A 25 -15.75 45.74 5.06
N GLU A 26 -16.18 46.61 5.97
CA GLU A 26 -17.58 47.01 6.09
C GLU A 26 -18.10 47.65 4.79
N ARG A 27 -19.28 47.22 4.36
CA ARG A 27 -20.06 47.97 3.33
C ARG A 27 -21.43 48.31 3.86
N SER A 28 -21.61 49.59 4.03
CA SER A 28 -22.82 50.30 4.33
C SER A 28 -23.82 50.36 3.14
N HIS A 29 -25.07 50.49 3.55
CA HIS A 29 -26.32 50.64 2.78
C HIS A 29 -26.29 51.55 1.55
N GLY A 30 -27.15 51.18 0.58
CA GLY A 30 -27.61 52.03 -0.51
C GLY A 30 -28.87 51.48 -1.16
N GLU A 31 -30.02 51.96 -0.68
CA GLU A 31 -31.34 51.77 -1.33
C GLU A 31 -31.40 52.36 -2.72
N ARG A 32 -32.09 51.74 -3.65
CA ARG A 32 -32.95 52.40 -4.66
C ARG A 32 -34.01 51.44 -5.20
N GLN A 33 -35.24 51.88 -5.05
CA GLN A 33 -36.51 51.38 -5.63
C GLN A 33 -36.53 51.55 -7.17
N ARG A 34 -37.23 50.63 -7.90
CA ARG A 34 -38.36 50.93 -8.82
C ARG A 34 -38.90 49.68 -9.49
N HIS A 35 -40.17 49.46 -9.26
CA HIS A 35 -41.34 49.09 -10.08
C HIS A 35 -41.17 48.23 -11.36
N GLY A 36 -41.96 47.15 -11.38
CA GLY A 36 -42.41 46.49 -12.61
C GLY A 36 -43.38 45.31 -12.32
N LYS A 37 -44.66 45.51 -12.63
CA LYS A 37 -45.78 44.55 -12.47
C LYS A 37 -45.71 43.40 -13.49
N GLY A 38 -46.11 42.19 -13.10
CA GLY A 38 -46.42 41.13 -14.05
C GLY A 38 -47.04 39.89 -13.36
N HIS A 39 -48.28 39.57 -13.67
CA HIS A 39 -49.09 38.44 -13.16
C HIS A 39 -48.59 37.05 -13.59
N GLY A 40 -48.80 36.03 -12.74
CA GLY A 40 -48.76 34.62 -13.18
C GLY A 40 -48.82 33.60 -12.08
N LYS A 41 -49.97 33.17 -11.78
CA LYS A 41 -50.52 31.94 -11.17
C LYS A 41 -49.55 30.88 -10.60
N GLY A 42 -49.90 30.43 -9.37
CA GLY A 42 -49.30 29.49 -8.47
C GLY A 42 -49.14 28.05 -8.96
N HIS A 43 -48.18 27.42 -8.36
CA HIS A 43 -48.18 25.99 -8.05
C HIS A 43 -47.43 25.79 -6.74
N SER A 44 -48.09 25.09 -5.80
CA SER A 44 -47.59 24.72 -4.48
C SER A 44 -46.40 23.81 -4.57
N PRO A 45 -45.35 23.99 -3.72
CA PRO A 45 -44.29 23.01 -3.60
C PRO A 45 -44.73 21.91 -2.65
N HIS A 46 -44.83 20.67 -3.16
CA HIS A 46 -44.86 19.48 -2.36
C HIS A 46 -43.60 19.41 -1.50
N ARG A 47 -43.74 19.56 -0.21
CA ARG A 47 -42.77 19.19 0.80
C ARG A 47 -42.64 17.68 0.82
N GLY A 48 -41.69 17.13 0.09
CA GLY A 48 -41.19 15.78 0.31
C GLY A 48 -40.31 15.79 1.57
N HIS A 49 -40.85 15.31 2.67
CA HIS A 49 -40.08 14.95 3.85
C HIS A 49 -39.32 13.67 3.56
N GLY A 50 -38.11 13.81 2.98
CA GLY A 50 -37.10 12.77 3.05
C GLY A 50 -36.55 12.74 4.48
N LYS A 51 -37.24 12.08 5.41
CA LYS A 51 -36.66 11.71 6.70
C LYS A 51 -35.59 10.68 6.44
N GLY A 52 -34.36 11.03 6.79
CA GLY A 52 -33.20 10.19 6.64
C GLY A 52 -33.33 8.89 7.43
N HIS A 53 -33.23 7.79 6.72
CA HIS A 53 -32.99 6.44 7.25
C HIS A 53 -31.57 6.22 7.79
N HIS A 54 -30.81 7.31 8.08
CA HIS A 54 -29.42 7.20 8.54
C HIS A 54 -29.24 7.04 10.05
N LEU A 55 -30.29 7.22 10.87
CA LEU A 55 -30.17 7.16 12.33
C LEU A 55 -30.48 5.79 12.93
N ASP A 56 -31.25 4.93 12.24
CA ASP A 56 -31.63 3.62 12.75
C ASP A 56 -30.58 2.52 12.46
N GLU A 57 -29.82 2.61 11.35
CA GLU A 57 -28.73 1.68 11.07
C GLU A 57 -27.56 1.80 12.08
N ASP A 58 -27.29 2.99 12.61
CA ASP A 58 -26.19 3.21 13.57
C ASP A 58 -26.55 2.67 14.98
N SER A 59 -27.81 2.67 15.38
CA SER A 59 -28.24 2.13 16.67
C SER A 59 -28.16 0.61 16.73
N GLY A 60 -28.51 -0.08 15.64
CA GLY A 60 -28.43 -1.54 15.52
C GLY A 60 -26.99 -2.09 15.56
N LEU A 61 -26.00 -1.32 15.10
CA LEU A 61 -24.60 -1.73 15.11
C LEU A 61 -23.84 -1.34 16.38
N ALA A 62 -24.41 -0.49 17.23
CA ALA A 62 -23.71 0.04 18.40
C ALA A 62 -23.38 -1.05 19.44
N HIS A 63 -24.24 -2.03 19.63
CA HIS A 63 -23.99 -3.15 20.54
C HIS A 63 -22.91 -4.09 19.97
N ILE A 64 -22.99 -4.45 18.68
CA ILE A 64 -21.99 -5.31 18.03
C ILE A 64 -20.60 -4.65 18.10
N ARG A 65 -20.51 -3.34 17.83
CA ARG A 65 -19.24 -2.60 17.94
C ARG A 65 -18.66 -2.63 19.36
N ARG A 66 -19.51 -2.54 20.37
CA ARG A 66 -19.10 -2.64 21.78
C ARG A 66 -18.59 -4.03 22.11
N ASP A 67 -19.32 -5.07 21.71
CA ASP A 67 -18.96 -6.46 21.95
C ASP A 67 -17.63 -6.82 21.27
N LEU A 68 -17.42 -6.36 20.03
CA LEU A 68 -16.14 -6.51 19.34
C LEU A 68 -15.00 -5.79 20.05
N ALA A 69 -15.24 -4.55 20.53
CA ALA A 69 -14.21 -3.80 21.27
C ALA A 69 -13.89 -4.45 22.60
N GLU A 70 -14.87 -5.01 23.31
CA GLU A 70 -14.68 -5.74 24.56
C GLU A 70 -13.91 -7.05 24.34
N SER A 71 -14.21 -7.80 23.28
CA SER A 71 -13.46 -9.00 22.90
C SER A 71 -11.98 -8.67 22.65
N VAL A 72 -11.68 -7.60 21.88
CA VAL A 72 -10.28 -7.17 21.66
C VAL A 72 -9.63 -6.74 22.98
N ALA A 73 -10.33 -5.99 23.84
CA ALA A 73 -9.79 -5.54 25.12
C ALA A 73 -9.46 -6.71 26.06
N THR A 74 -10.32 -7.71 26.12
CA THR A 74 -10.11 -8.94 26.92
C THR A 74 -8.87 -9.73 26.45
N ARG A 75 -8.54 -9.65 25.17
CA ARG A 75 -7.39 -10.31 24.56
C ARG A 75 -6.12 -9.45 24.50
N ALA A 76 -6.14 -8.22 25.04
CA ALA A 76 -5.07 -7.24 24.88
C ALA A 76 -3.68 -7.79 25.31
N ASP A 77 -3.61 -8.49 26.44
CA ASP A 77 -2.35 -9.05 26.95
C ASP A 77 -1.82 -10.16 26.03
N SER A 78 -2.67 -11.09 25.59
CA SER A 78 -2.29 -12.16 24.69
C SER A 78 -1.87 -11.64 23.30
N LEU A 79 -2.62 -10.69 22.75
CA LEU A 79 -2.26 -10.03 21.48
C LEU A 79 -0.94 -9.27 21.58
N THR A 80 -0.70 -8.59 22.72
CA THR A 80 0.58 -7.92 22.98
C THR A 80 1.73 -8.90 23.11
N ALA A 81 1.50 -10.05 23.74
CA ALA A 81 2.52 -11.10 23.84
C ALA A 81 2.89 -11.67 22.47
N ILE A 82 1.90 -11.96 21.62
CA ILE A 82 2.10 -12.41 20.22
C ILE A 82 2.87 -11.36 19.41
N LEU A 83 2.47 -10.08 19.49
CA LEU A 83 3.16 -8.98 18.82
C LEU A 83 4.64 -8.93 19.18
N LYS A 84 4.97 -9.02 20.48
CA LYS A 84 6.36 -9.02 20.96
C LYS A 84 7.11 -10.28 20.55
N ALA A 85 6.45 -11.43 20.55
CA ALA A 85 7.06 -12.69 20.14
C ALA A 85 7.45 -12.67 18.65
N ILE A 86 6.56 -12.22 17.77
CA ILE A 86 6.85 -12.06 16.34
C ILE A 86 7.98 -11.03 16.15
N HIS A 87 7.92 -9.89 16.84
CA HIS A 87 8.97 -8.86 16.77
C HIS A 87 10.35 -9.41 17.17
N ALA A 88 10.41 -10.28 18.18
CA ALA A 88 11.66 -10.87 18.68
C ALA A 88 12.20 -11.99 17.76
N HIS A 89 11.41 -12.50 16.83
CA HIS A 89 11.77 -13.56 15.88
C HIS A 89 11.54 -13.07 14.44
N PRO A 90 12.34 -12.09 13.96
CA PRO A 90 12.16 -11.56 12.61
C PRO A 90 12.55 -12.61 11.56
N GLU A 91 11.61 -12.93 10.69
CA GLU A 91 11.77 -13.87 9.58
C GLU A 91 11.53 -13.15 8.27
N THR A 92 12.34 -13.42 7.26
CA THR A 92 12.24 -12.78 5.96
C THR A 92 11.29 -13.51 5.02
N ALA A 93 11.02 -12.91 3.88
CA ALA A 93 10.11 -13.40 2.86
C ALA A 93 10.19 -14.91 2.63
N TYR A 94 9.05 -15.59 2.68
CA TYR A 94 8.83 -17.05 2.57
C TYR A 94 9.44 -17.92 3.66
N GLU A 95 10.09 -17.34 4.68
CA GLU A 95 10.67 -18.05 5.81
C GLU A 95 9.94 -17.74 7.13
N GLU A 96 8.74 -17.16 7.07
CA GLU A 96 7.96 -16.67 8.21
C GLU A 96 7.23 -17.80 8.97
N TYR A 97 7.93 -18.89 9.24
CA TYR A 97 7.34 -20.09 9.87
C TYR A 97 6.89 -19.87 11.30
N PHE A 98 7.68 -19.13 12.09
CA PHE A 98 7.34 -18.85 13.49
C PHE A 98 6.13 -17.92 13.57
N ALA A 99 6.15 -16.82 12.78
CA ALA A 99 5.08 -15.83 12.78
C ALA A 99 3.75 -16.45 12.34
N SER A 100 3.74 -17.13 11.19
CA SER A 100 2.53 -17.75 10.63
C SER A 100 1.94 -18.82 11.56
N ARG A 101 2.80 -19.69 12.17
CA ARG A 101 2.35 -20.71 13.14
C ARG A 101 1.80 -20.08 14.40
N THR A 102 2.46 -19.05 14.94
CA THR A 102 2.00 -18.34 16.13
C THR A 102 0.59 -17.76 15.94
N LEU A 103 0.32 -17.18 14.77
CA LEU A 103 -1.01 -16.66 14.43
C LEU A 103 -2.07 -17.78 14.31
N VAL A 104 -1.72 -18.87 13.62
CA VAL A 104 -2.60 -20.03 13.45
C VAL A 104 -2.89 -20.71 14.79
N ASP A 105 -1.88 -20.88 15.64
CA ASP A 105 -2.04 -21.51 16.94
C ASP A 105 -2.91 -20.67 17.87
N ALA A 106 -2.80 -19.34 17.84
CA ALA A 106 -3.68 -18.44 18.57
C ALA A 106 -5.16 -18.57 18.13
N VAL A 107 -5.41 -18.73 16.82
CA VAL A 107 -6.77 -19.00 16.33
C VAL A 107 -7.27 -20.36 16.79
N ARG A 108 -6.42 -21.41 16.70
CA ARG A 108 -6.78 -22.77 17.10
C ARG A 108 -7.07 -22.88 18.59
N GLU A 109 -6.30 -22.19 19.43
CA GLU A 109 -6.52 -22.14 20.88
C GLU A 109 -7.85 -21.46 21.23
N ALA A 110 -8.15 -20.34 20.58
CA ALA A 110 -9.39 -19.59 20.84
C ALA A 110 -10.64 -20.27 20.25
N HIS A 111 -10.54 -20.82 19.04
CA HIS A 111 -11.63 -21.39 18.27
C HIS A 111 -11.23 -22.71 17.59
N PRO A 112 -11.11 -23.83 18.33
CA PRO A 112 -10.57 -25.11 17.83
C PRO A 112 -11.41 -25.75 16.70
N ASN A 113 -12.64 -25.32 16.53
CA ASN A 113 -13.56 -25.89 15.53
C ASN A 113 -13.49 -25.16 14.17
N LEU A 114 -12.71 -24.08 14.06
CA LEU A 114 -12.56 -23.37 12.78
C LEU A 114 -11.71 -24.19 11.79
N ASN A 115 -12.08 -24.11 10.54
CA ASN A 115 -11.31 -24.71 9.46
C ASN A 115 -10.07 -23.85 9.16
N ILE A 116 -8.89 -24.44 9.37
CA ILE A 116 -7.58 -23.80 9.18
C ILE A 116 -6.81 -24.56 8.11
N GLU A 117 -6.51 -23.91 7.01
CA GLU A 117 -5.62 -24.36 5.96
C GLU A 117 -4.26 -23.69 6.13
N TYR A 118 -3.24 -24.47 6.47
CA TYR A 118 -1.84 -24.03 6.53
C TYR A 118 -1.13 -24.40 5.23
N SER A 119 -0.07 -23.67 4.85
CA SER A 119 0.58 -23.77 3.52
C SER A 119 -0.43 -23.54 2.38
N ALA A 120 -1.31 -22.56 2.58
CA ALA A 120 -2.37 -22.25 1.64
C ALA A 120 -1.81 -21.64 0.33
N PHE A 121 -2.53 -21.84 -0.76
CA PHE A 121 -2.21 -21.21 -2.06
C PHE A 121 -0.83 -21.59 -2.62
N GLY A 122 -0.23 -22.70 -2.17
CA GLY A 122 1.09 -23.16 -2.59
C GLY A 122 2.26 -22.37 -1.98
N LEU A 123 2.03 -21.61 -0.91
CA LEU A 123 3.04 -20.88 -0.15
C LEU A 123 3.14 -21.47 1.26
N ASP A 124 4.31 -21.98 1.66
CA ASP A 124 4.51 -22.74 2.89
C ASP A 124 4.14 -21.97 4.16
N THR A 125 4.33 -20.66 4.16
CA THR A 125 4.05 -19.79 5.30
C THR A 125 2.72 -19.03 5.20
N ALA A 126 1.96 -19.19 4.10
CA ALA A 126 0.60 -18.65 3.98
C ALA A 126 -0.40 -19.53 4.72
N PHE A 127 -1.48 -18.94 5.20
CA PHE A 127 -2.60 -19.66 5.79
C PHE A 127 -3.94 -19.03 5.44
N ARG A 128 -4.99 -19.83 5.56
CA ARG A 128 -6.39 -19.42 5.43
C ARG A 128 -7.18 -19.96 6.59
N VAL A 129 -7.98 -19.09 7.23
CA VAL A 129 -8.98 -19.49 8.21
C VAL A 129 -10.34 -19.01 7.74
N GLU A 130 -11.36 -19.83 7.91
CA GLU A 130 -12.71 -19.53 7.48
C GLU A 130 -13.68 -19.43 8.67
N LEU A 131 -14.39 -18.32 8.74
CA LEU A 131 -15.47 -18.08 9.68
C LEU A 131 -16.75 -17.81 8.88
N THR A 132 -17.78 -18.65 9.07
CA THR A 132 -19.00 -18.63 8.27
C THR A 132 -20.20 -18.60 9.21
N SER A 133 -21.16 -17.68 8.97
CA SER A 133 -22.43 -17.67 9.69
C SER A 133 -23.27 -18.91 9.35
N ALA A 134 -24.15 -19.32 10.26
CA ALA A 134 -24.98 -20.53 10.08
C ALA A 134 -25.93 -20.43 8.87
N ASP A 135 -26.35 -19.21 8.52
CA ASP A 135 -27.25 -18.90 7.41
C ASP A 135 -26.52 -18.57 6.10
N TYR A 136 -25.19 -18.76 6.04
CA TYR A 136 -24.40 -18.36 4.87
C TYR A 136 -24.87 -19.04 3.60
N ASP A 137 -25.19 -18.22 2.60
CA ASP A 137 -25.47 -18.61 1.23
C ASP A 137 -24.57 -17.82 0.28
N PRO A 138 -23.65 -18.46 -0.46
CA PRO A 138 -22.71 -17.76 -1.35
C PRO A 138 -23.38 -16.98 -2.49
N ALA A 139 -24.65 -17.25 -2.80
CA ALA A 139 -25.38 -16.53 -3.83
C ALA A 139 -25.90 -15.17 -3.35
N THR A 140 -26.11 -14.99 -2.06
CA THR A 140 -26.77 -13.81 -1.46
C THR A 140 -25.92 -13.07 -0.45
N HIS A 141 -25.04 -13.78 0.27
CA HIS A 141 -24.18 -13.20 1.30
C HIS A 141 -22.78 -12.85 0.79
N ARG A 142 -22.11 -11.96 1.51
CA ARG A 142 -20.79 -11.45 1.14
C ARG A 142 -19.67 -12.20 1.85
N THR A 143 -18.52 -12.23 1.19
CA THR A 143 -17.26 -12.71 1.74
C THR A 143 -16.27 -11.57 1.89
N ILE A 144 -15.79 -11.34 3.11
CA ILE A 144 -14.79 -10.31 3.42
C ILE A 144 -13.49 -10.99 3.82
N ALA A 145 -12.37 -10.56 3.24
CA ALA A 145 -11.04 -11.02 3.64
C ALA A 145 -10.37 -9.99 4.57
N ILE A 146 -9.83 -10.49 5.70
CA ILE A 146 -8.92 -9.76 6.58
C ILE A 146 -7.53 -10.31 6.30
N LEU A 147 -6.56 -9.43 6.02
CA LEU A 147 -5.21 -9.81 5.67
C LEU A 147 -4.22 -9.42 6.77
N SER A 148 -3.26 -10.29 7.02
CA SER A 148 -2.12 -10.06 7.91
C SER A 148 -0.82 -10.34 7.19
N GLU A 149 0.11 -9.39 7.22
CA GLU A 149 1.51 -9.54 6.84
C GLU A 149 2.37 -9.77 8.08
N TYR A 150 3.50 -10.44 7.94
CA TYR A 150 4.37 -10.76 9.08
C TYR A 150 5.85 -10.96 8.71
N ASP A 151 6.24 -10.73 7.47
CA ASP A 151 7.64 -10.75 7.04
C ASP A 151 8.43 -9.56 7.58
N ALA A 152 9.72 -9.75 7.76
CA ALA A 152 10.67 -8.77 8.28
C ALA A 152 11.70 -8.38 7.22
N LEU A 153 12.32 -7.23 7.41
CA LEU A 153 13.40 -6.73 6.55
C LEU A 153 14.73 -7.43 6.86
N PRO A 154 15.49 -7.89 5.85
CA PRO A 154 16.81 -8.46 6.05
C PRO A 154 17.75 -7.54 6.84
N GLY A 155 18.31 -8.02 7.96
CA GLY A 155 19.28 -7.31 8.79
C GLY A 155 18.72 -6.14 9.63
N ILE A 156 17.45 -5.78 9.44
CA ILE A 156 16.76 -4.71 10.20
C ILE A 156 15.76 -5.31 11.17
N GLY A 157 15.04 -6.36 10.80
CA GLY A 157 13.93 -6.92 11.55
C GLY A 157 12.60 -6.29 11.18
N HIS A 158 11.66 -6.20 12.14
CA HIS A 158 10.32 -5.64 11.89
C HIS A 158 10.29 -4.09 11.80
N GLY A 159 11.23 -3.49 11.07
CA GLY A 159 11.31 -2.04 10.87
C GLY A 159 10.19 -1.46 10.00
N CYS A 160 9.38 -2.29 9.33
CA CYS A 160 8.14 -1.89 8.66
C CYS A 160 6.90 -2.03 9.54
N GLY A 161 7.01 -2.78 10.64
CA GLY A 161 5.92 -2.99 11.59
C GLY A 161 4.90 -4.05 11.16
N HIS A 162 5.27 -5.02 10.32
CA HIS A 162 4.38 -6.11 9.91
C HIS A 162 3.90 -6.97 11.09
N ASN A 163 4.65 -7.06 12.18
CA ASN A 163 4.17 -7.65 13.43
C ASN A 163 2.92 -6.97 13.99
N VAL A 164 2.75 -5.65 13.77
CA VAL A 164 1.51 -4.90 14.11
C VAL A 164 0.38 -5.26 13.14
N ILE A 165 0.66 -5.39 11.85
CA ILE A 165 -0.33 -5.80 10.84
C ILE A 165 -0.83 -7.21 11.16
N ALA A 166 0.10 -8.14 11.46
CA ALA A 166 -0.20 -9.52 11.86
C ALA A 166 -1.21 -9.58 13.00
N VAL A 167 -0.93 -8.87 14.09
CA VAL A 167 -1.76 -8.92 15.31
C VAL A 167 -3.05 -8.10 15.16
N SER A 168 -3.04 -7.02 14.36
CA SER A 168 -4.27 -6.26 14.07
C SER A 168 -5.31 -7.11 13.33
N GLY A 169 -4.87 -7.88 12.31
CA GLY A 169 -5.74 -8.82 11.61
C GLY A 169 -6.22 -9.96 12.48
N LEU A 170 -5.33 -10.55 13.29
CA LEU A 170 -5.67 -11.60 14.25
C LEU A 170 -6.74 -11.13 15.25
N GLY A 171 -6.52 -9.96 15.89
CA GLY A 171 -7.46 -9.43 16.87
C GLY A 171 -8.83 -9.13 16.27
N ALA A 172 -8.87 -8.56 15.07
CA ALA A 172 -10.11 -8.30 14.35
C ALA A 172 -10.86 -9.60 14.00
N PHE A 173 -10.14 -10.63 13.54
CA PHE A 173 -10.74 -11.93 13.21
C PHE A 173 -11.27 -12.65 14.44
N LEU A 174 -10.50 -12.71 15.53
CA LEU A 174 -10.92 -13.34 16.79
C LEU A 174 -12.14 -12.67 17.40
N ALA A 175 -12.21 -11.33 17.38
CA ALA A 175 -13.37 -10.60 17.86
C ALA A 175 -14.65 -10.93 17.07
N LEU A 176 -14.54 -11.06 15.74
CA LEU A 176 -15.67 -11.50 14.91
C LEU A 176 -16.08 -12.95 15.20
N ALA A 177 -15.13 -13.84 15.46
CA ALA A 177 -15.39 -15.22 15.82
C ALA A 177 -16.08 -15.32 17.18
N ASP A 178 -15.64 -14.53 18.19
CA ASP A 178 -16.29 -14.44 19.50
C ASP A 178 -17.73 -13.90 19.37
N ALA A 179 -17.93 -12.84 18.58
CA ALA A 179 -19.26 -12.28 18.36
C ALA A 179 -20.22 -13.28 17.73
N LEU A 180 -19.77 -14.04 16.74
CA LEU A 180 -20.58 -15.07 16.08
C LEU A 180 -20.85 -16.28 17.02
N ALA A 181 -19.92 -16.61 17.90
CA ALA A 181 -20.10 -17.69 18.88
C ALA A 181 -21.11 -17.34 19.98
N THR A 182 -21.22 -16.06 20.35
CA THR A 182 -22.13 -15.57 21.40
C THR A 182 -23.50 -15.14 20.86
N GLY A 183 -23.55 -14.65 19.61
CA GLY A 183 -24.76 -14.19 18.91
C GLY A 183 -24.72 -14.63 17.45
N PRO A 184 -25.34 -15.78 17.11
CA PRO A 184 -25.27 -16.29 15.73
C PRO A 184 -25.84 -15.33 14.68
N GLU A 185 -26.59 -14.30 15.09
CA GLU A 185 -27.12 -13.21 14.28
C GLU A 185 -26.19 -11.98 14.21
N ALA A 186 -24.99 -12.03 14.79
CA ALA A 186 -24.05 -10.90 14.82
C ALA A 186 -23.72 -10.39 13.41
N PHE A 187 -23.61 -11.29 12.45
CA PHE A 187 -23.55 -10.98 11.03
C PHE A 187 -23.98 -12.20 10.18
N SER A 188 -24.41 -11.93 8.95
CA SER A 188 -24.66 -12.96 7.93
C SER A 188 -23.61 -12.83 6.82
N GLY A 189 -22.87 -13.93 6.57
CA GLY A 189 -21.81 -13.94 5.59
C GLY A 189 -20.62 -14.80 5.94
N ARG A 190 -19.52 -14.58 5.24
CA ARG A 190 -18.25 -15.28 5.44
C ARG A 190 -17.10 -14.28 5.65
N VAL A 191 -16.26 -14.56 6.62
CA VAL A 191 -15.00 -13.86 6.86
C VAL A 191 -13.86 -14.84 6.63
N LEU A 192 -12.92 -14.46 5.77
CA LEU A 192 -11.68 -15.18 5.52
C LEU A 192 -10.53 -14.42 6.19
N TYR A 193 -9.76 -15.10 7.01
CA TYR A 193 -8.54 -14.55 7.58
C TYR A 193 -7.35 -15.16 6.85
N TYR A 194 -6.58 -14.32 6.19
CA TYR A 194 -5.43 -14.71 5.40
C TYR A 194 -4.12 -14.25 6.05
N GLY A 195 -3.20 -15.18 6.27
CA GLY A 195 -1.79 -14.87 6.44
C GLY A 195 -1.14 -14.72 5.07
N THR A 196 -0.56 -13.56 4.85
CA THR A 196 -0.01 -13.16 3.54
C THR A 196 1.48 -12.88 3.66
N PRO A 197 2.35 -13.87 3.35
CA PRO A 197 3.80 -13.75 3.47
C PRO A 197 4.42 -12.85 2.39
N ALA A 198 5.69 -12.47 2.59
CA ALA A 198 6.60 -11.96 1.57
C ALA A 198 6.14 -10.65 0.88
N GLU A 199 5.73 -9.65 1.65
CA GLU A 199 5.37 -8.33 1.12
C GLU A 199 6.59 -7.54 0.64
N GLU A 200 7.68 -7.53 1.44
CA GLU A 200 8.81 -6.61 1.30
C GLU A 200 9.58 -6.74 -0.03
N SER A 201 9.61 -7.89 -0.62
CA SER A 201 10.45 -8.14 -1.80
C SER A 201 9.75 -8.90 -2.92
N GLU A 202 8.83 -9.81 -2.58
CA GLU A 202 8.46 -10.90 -3.47
C GLU A 202 6.97 -10.88 -3.89
N ALA A 203 6.19 -9.88 -3.42
CA ALA A 203 4.77 -9.71 -3.74
C ALA A 203 3.93 -10.99 -3.53
N GLY A 204 4.01 -11.57 -2.31
CA GLY A 204 3.33 -12.83 -1.96
C GLY A 204 1.83 -12.81 -2.24
N LYS A 205 1.14 -11.67 -2.01
CA LYS A 205 -0.28 -11.51 -2.32
C LYS A 205 -0.59 -11.65 -3.82
N GLU A 206 0.34 -11.31 -4.70
CA GLU A 206 0.17 -11.56 -6.13
C GLU A 206 0.20 -13.06 -6.43
N LEU A 207 1.10 -13.82 -5.80
CA LEU A 207 1.16 -15.28 -5.97
C LEU A 207 -0.11 -15.94 -5.42
N MET A 208 -0.56 -15.53 -4.22
CA MET A 208 -1.84 -15.98 -3.65
C MET A 208 -3.02 -15.67 -4.59
N ALA A 209 -3.04 -14.47 -5.18
CA ALA A 209 -4.08 -14.07 -6.12
C ALA A 209 -4.09 -14.92 -7.39
N ARG A 210 -2.91 -15.27 -7.92
CA ARG A 210 -2.79 -16.18 -9.07
C ARG A 210 -3.23 -17.60 -8.73
N ALA A 211 -3.10 -18.01 -7.47
CA ALA A 211 -3.58 -19.28 -6.95
C ALA A 211 -5.08 -19.26 -6.56
N GLY A 212 -5.81 -18.16 -6.86
CA GLY A 212 -7.26 -18.07 -6.68
C GLY A 212 -7.71 -17.54 -5.30
N ALA A 213 -6.82 -17.05 -4.44
CA ALA A 213 -7.14 -16.62 -3.09
C ALA A 213 -8.30 -15.60 -3.01
N PHE A 214 -8.45 -14.75 -4.02
CA PHE A 214 -9.41 -13.66 -4.03
C PHE A 214 -10.61 -13.86 -4.97
N GLU A 215 -10.76 -15.02 -5.60
CA GLU A 215 -11.84 -15.27 -6.57
C GLU A 215 -13.25 -15.24 -5.94
N GLN A 216 -13.34 -15.63 -4.66
CA GLN A 216 -14.60 -15.65 -3.91
C GLN A 216 -14.66 -14.57 -2.82
N VAL A 217 -13.90 -13.50 -2.97
CA VAL A 217 -13.83 -12.39 -2.01
C VAL A 217 -14.54 -11.17 -2.59
N ASP A 218 -15.50 -10.62 -1.86
CA ASP A 218 -16.21 -9.39 -2.24
C ASP A 218 -15.46 -8.12 -1.81
N ALA A 219 -14.68 -8.18 -0.71
CA ALA A 219 -13.86 -7.08 -0.26
C ALA A 219 -12.70 -7.55 0.62
N ALA A 220 -11.60 -6.79 0.64
CA ALA A 220 -10.42 -7.07 1.44
C ALA A 220 -10.05 -5.86 2.31
N ILE A 221 -9.61 -6.13 3.54
CA ILE A 221 -9.21 -5.11 4.51
C ILE A 221 -7.84 -5.50 5.09
N MET A 222 -6.92 -4.54 5.07
CA MET A 222 -5.64 -4.60 5.76
C MET A 222 -5.30 -3.20 6.27
N VAL A 223 -4.63 -3.08 7.41
CA VAL A 223 -4.11 -1.82 7.94
C VAL A 223 -2.59 -1.82 7.85
N HIS A 224 -1.95 -0.64 7.90
CA HIS A 224 -0.51 -0.53 7.99
C HIS A 224 -0.11 0.42 9.14
N PRO A 225 0.88 0.08 9.97
CA PRO A 225 1.36 0.96 11.02
C PRO A 225 2.04 2.20 10.42
N TYR A 226 1.89 3.33 11.12
CA TYR A 226 2.51 4.59 10.78
C TYR A 226 2.64 5.44 12.06
N PHE A 227 3.17 6.65 11.98
CA PHE A 227 3.22 7.54 13.15
C PHE A 227 1.90 8.28 13.41
N MET A 228 0.93 8.20 12.49
CA MET A 228 -0.40 8.82 12.64
C MET A 228 -1.48 8.06 11.88
N ASP A 229 -2.73 8.24 12.28
CA ASP A 229 -3.88 7.71 11.55
C ASP A 229 -4.11 8.47 10.25
N VAL A 230 -4.12 7.79 9.10
CA VAL A 230 -4.47 8.37 7.79
C VAL A 230 -5.47 7.49 7.08
N ALA A 231 -6.60 8.06 6.70
CA ALA A 231 -7.69 7.29 6.09
C ALA A 231 -7.29 6.65 4.75
N ASP A 232 -6.54 7.38 3.94
CA ASP A 232 -6.13 6.92 2.61
C ASP A 232 -4.79 7.56 2.22
N GLN A 233 -3.82 6.71 1.96
CA GLN A 233 -2.49 7.08 1.51
C GLN A 233 -2.30 6.61 0.07
N ALA A 234 -1.56 7.39 -0.72
CA ALA A 234 -1.11 6.92 -2.02
C ALA A 234 -0.07 5.81 -1.85
N TRP A 235 -0.33 4.66 -2.45
CA TRP A 235 0.62 3.55 -2.54
C TRP A 235 0.98 3.34 -4.01
N LEU A 236 2.27 3.43 -4.32
CA LEU A 236 2.76 3.40 -5.69
C LEU A 236 2.90 1.97 -6.19
N GLY A 237 2.56 1.77 -7.45
CA GLY A 237 3.02 0.56 -8.15
C GLY A 237 4.52 0.64 -8.40
N ARG A 238 5.20 -0.52 -8.36
CA ARG A 238 6.64 -0.69 -8.55
C ARG A 238 6.93 -1.76 -9.58
N ARG A 239 7.91 -1.52 -10.43
CA ARG A 239 8.53 -2.52 -11.30
C ARG A 239 10.04 -2.41 -11.27
N GLU A 240 10.69 -3.53 -11.47
CA GLU A 240 12.13 -3.61 -11.59
C GLU A 240 12.54 -4.08 -12.99
N CYS A 241 13.65 -3.56 -13.47
CA CYS A 241 14.21 -3.92 -14.75
C CYS A 241 15.73 -4.06 -14.62
N ARG A 242 16.27 -5.12 -15.20
CA ARG A 242 17.71 -5.29 -15.42
C ARG A 242 17.99 -5.26 -16.91
N VAL A 243 19.06 -4.58 -17.28
CA VAL A 243 19.58 -4.65 -18.63
C VAL A 243 21.03 -5.07 -18.59
N THR A 244 21.38 -6.05 -19.42
CA THR A 244 22.77 -6.44 -19.66
C THR A 244 23.14 -6.09 -21.09
N TYR A 245 24.15 -5.24 -21.25
CA TYR A 245 24.74 -4.91 -22.54
C TYR A 245 25.88 -5.86 -22.83
N ARG A 246 25.95 -6.33 -24.09
CA ARG A 246 27.01 -7.20 -24.56
C ARG A 246 27.67 -6.59 -25.81
N GLY A 247 28.94 -6.29 -25.66
CA GLY A 247 29.80 -5.71 -26.67
C GLY A 247 30.96 -6.64 -27.06
N VAL A 248 32.08 -6.04 -27.48
CA VAL A 248 33.28 -6.77 -27.88
C VAL A 248 34.46 -6.16 -27.16
N SER A 249 35.23 -6.98 -26.44
CA SER A 249 36.46 -6.52 -25.76
C SER A 249 37.59 -6.25 -26.76
N ALA A 250 38.40 -5.28 -26.43
CA ALA A 250 39.66 -4.96 -27.15
C ALA A 250 40.65 -4.24 -26.23
N HIS A 251 41.92 -4.24 -26.58
CA HIS A 251 42.92 -3.47 -25.84
C HIS A 251 42.67 -1.98 -26.04
N ALA A 252 42.40 -1.25 -24.96
CA ALA A 252 41.91 0.13 -25.03
C ALA A 252 42.89 1.14 -25.68
N SER A 253 44.20 0.88 -25.68
CA SER A 253 45.18 1.76 -26.30
C SER A 253 45.70 1.26 -27.66
N SER A 254 45.87 -0.04 -27.87
CA SER A 254 46.48 -0.56 -29.09
C SER A 254 45.47 -0.82 -30.21
N HIS A 255 44.30 -1.32 -29.92
CA HIS A 255 43.29 -1.69 -30.92
C HIS A 255 41.85 -1.30 -30.49
N PRO A 256 41.58 -0.08 -30.04
CA PRO A 256 40.26 0.33 -29.55
C PRO A 256 39.17 0.23 -30.60
N PHE A 257 39.54 0.40 -31.90
CA PHE A 257 38.61 0.33 -33.04
C PHE A 257 38.01 -1.08 -33.27
N MET A 258 38.62 -2.12 -32.69
CA MET A 258 38.07 -3.50 -32.74
C MET A 258 37.03 -3.76 -31.65
N GLY A 259 36.94 -2.91 -30.64
CA GLY A 259 36.00 -3.05 -29.54
C GLY A 259 34.61 -2.52 -29.83
N ARG A 260 33.67 -2.97 -29.02
CA ARG A 260 32.31 -2.41 -28.85
C ARG A 260 32.08 -2.28 -27.36
N ASN A 261 32.04 -1.06 -26.86
CA ASN A 261 32.07 -0.79 -25.43
C ASN A 261 30.69 -0.92 -24.81
N ALA A 262 30.47 -1.95 -24.01
CA ALA A 262 29.19 -2.16 -23.29
C ALA A 262 28.93 -1.09 -22.21
N LEU A 263 30.04 -0.52 -21.60
CA LEU A 263 29.88 0.55 -20.63
C LEU A 263 29.40 1.86 -21.25
N ASP A 264 29.73 2.14 -22.52
CA ASP A 264 29.18 3.31 -23.21
C ASP A 264 27.66 3.21 -23.34
N ALA A 265 27.14 2.02 -23.67
CA ALA A 265 25.67 1.79 -23.68
C ALA A 265 25.06 2.00 -22.29
N ALA A 266 25.68 1.47 -21.24
CA ALA A 266 25.20 1.66 -19.87
C ALA A 266 25.17 3.14 -19.47
N ASN A 267 26.21 3.90 -19.82
CA ASN A 267 26.29 5.34 -19.57
C ASN A 267 25.22 6.13 -20.37
N LEU A 268 25.08 5.84 -21.67
CA LEU A 268 24.03 6.46 -22.51
C LEU A 268 22.62 6.17 -21.97
N ALA A 269 22.37 4.93 -21.54
CA ALA A 269 21.10 4.55 -20.92
C ALA A 269 20.85 5.33 -19.64
N TYR A 270 21.84 5.43 -18.75
CA TYR A 270 21.73 6.16 -17.48
C TYR A 270 21.42 7.64 -17.71
N GLN A 271 22.08 8.26 -18.69
CA GLN A 271 21.80 9.65 -19.09
C GLN A 271 20.40 9.78 -19.74
N GLY A 272 20.04 8.86 -20.64
CA GLY A 272 18.73 8.82 -21.28
C GLY A 272 17.58 8.71 -20.28
N LEU A 273 17.73 7.88 -19.23
CA LEU A 273 16.78 7.82 -18.12
C LEU A 273 16.72 9.14 -17.35
N GLY A 274 17.85 9.85 -17.21
CA GLY A 274 17.90 11.19 -16.62
C GLY A 274 17.11 12.22 -17.42
N LEU A 275 17.23 12.20 -18.73
CA LEU A 275 16.45 13.06 -19.63
C LEU A 275 14.95 12.71 -19.63
N LEU A 276 14.62 11.42 -19.59
CA LEU A 276 13.24 10.94 -19.54
C LEU A 276 12.49 11.46 -18.31
N ARG A 277 13.17 11.67 -17.17
CA ARG A 277 12.56 12.22 -15.95
C ARG A 277 11.92 13.60 -16.13
N GLN A 278 12.30 14.37 -17.14
CA GLN A 278 11.70 15.68 -17.40
C GLN A 278 10.30 15.59 -17.99
N GLN A 279 9.93 14.48 -18.62
CA GLN A 279 8.65 14.29 -19.33
C GLN A 279 7.82 13.15 -18.75
N ILE A 280 7.89 12.93 -17.42
CA ILE A 280 7.03 12.00 -16.68
C ILE A 280 6.22 12.75 -15.63
N PRO A 281 5.05 12.22 -15.20
CA PRO A 281 4.29 12.80 -14.09
C PRO A 281 5.13 13.00 -12.84
N GLY A 282 4.87 14.07 -12.08
CA GLY A 282 5.61 14.39 -10.86
C GLY A 282 5.52 13.30 -9.77
N SER A 283 4.50 12.43 -9.81
CA SER A 283 4.33 11.27 -8.95
C SER A 283 5.16 10.06 -9.38
N ASP A 284 5.64 10.03 -10.63
CA ASP A 284 6.41 8.90 -11.14
C ASP A 284 7.89 9.02 -10.75
N ARG A 285 8.57 7.88 -10.62
CA ARG A 285 9.99 7.82 -10.25
C ARG A 285 10.71 6.81 -11.12
N ILE A 286 11.96 7.16 -11.45
CA ILE A 286 12.93 6.28 -12.10
C ILE A 286 14.23 6.37 -11.31
N HIS A 287 14.70 5.26 -10.76
CA HIS A 287 16.00 5.12 -10.14
C HIS A 287 16.78 4.04 -10.86
N ALA A 288 18.10 4.23 -10.97
CA ALA A 288 18.98 3.26 -11.61
C ALA A 288 20.36 3.29 -10.96
N ILE A 289 21.02 2.14 -10.98
CA ILE A 289 22.44 2.00 -10.67
C ILE A 289 23.10 1.24 -11.82
N ILE A 290 24.42 1.44 -11.99
CA ILE A 290 25.25 0.59 -12.83
C ILE A 290 25.78 -0.52 -11.93
N ASP A 291 25.28 -1.76 -12.12
CA ASP A 291 25.69 -2.93 -11.34
C ASP A 291 27.09 -3.40 -11.70
N HIS A 292 27.41 -3.36 -13.02
CA HIS A 292 28.69 -3.77 -13.57
C HIS A 292 29.10 -2.84 -14.69
N GLY A 293 30.34 -2.36 -14.67
CA GLY A 293 30.89 -1.40 -15.65
C GLY A 293 32.19 -1.82 -16.29
N GLY A 294 32.63 -3.08 -16.16
CA GLY A 294 33.87 -3.61 -16.69
C GLY A 294 34.90 -3.93 -15.61
N ASP A 295 36.00 -4.58 -15.97
CA ASP A 295 36.97 -5.19 -15.05
C ASP A 295 38.27 -4.39 -14.91
N ALA A 296 38.71 -3.71 -15.97
CA ALA A 296 39.98 -2.97 -15.98
C ALA A 296 39.94 -1.81 -16.97
N PRO A 297 40.61 -0.67 -16.66
CA PRO A 297 40.55 0.53 -17.50
C PRO A 297 41.33 0.42 -18.82
N ASN A 298 42.24 -0.56 -18.97
CA ASN A 298 43.00 -0.85 -20.19
C ASN A 298 42.30 -1.86 -21.12
N LEU A 299 41.06 -2.28 -20.76
CA LEU A 299 40.28 -3.25 -21.50
C LEU A 299 38.92 -2.62 -21.82
N ILE A 300 38.51 -2.59 -23.09
CA ILE A 300 37.15 -2.17 -23.46
C ILE A 300 36.15 -3.19 -22.90
N PRO A 301 35.17 -2.76 -22.04
CA PRO A 301 34.23 -3.67 -21.43
C PRO A 301 33.35 -4.40 -22.45
N ALA A 302 33.42 -5.74 -22.43
CA ALA A 302 32.52 -6.58 -23.22
C ALA A 302 31.14 -6.71 -22.60
N THR A 303 31.01 -6.45 -21.30
CA THR A 303 29.73 -6.55 -20.58
C THR A 303 29.56 -5.37 -19.64
N ALA A 304 28.35 -4.83 -19.56
CA ALA A 304 27.94 -3.86 -18.54
C ALA A 304 26.46 -4.06 -18.22
N SER A 305 26.04 -3.71 -17.02
CA SER A 305 24.65 -3.86 -16.62
C SER A 305 24.13 -2.70 -15.77
N LEU A 306 22.81 -2.45 -15.87
CA LEU A 306 22.08 -1.56 -14.98
C LEU A 306 20.94 -2.30 -14.29
N HIS A 307 20.66 -1.88 -13.07
CA HIS A 307 19.45 -2.22 -12.35
C HIS A 307 18.59 -0.96 -12.17
N ILE A 308 17.32 -1.03 -12.57
CA ILE A 308 16.40 0.09 -12.66
C ILE A 308 15.15 -0.24 -11.85
N ASN A 309 14.69 0.72 -11.04
CA ASN A 309 13.42 0.66 -10.33
C ASN A 309 12.56 1.82 -10.81
N ILE A 310 11.31 1.52 -11.18
CA ILE A 310 10.32 2.51 -11.59
C ILE A 310 9.09 2.43 -10.71
N ARG A 311 8.51 3.59 -10.39
CA ARG A 311 7.29 3.70 -9.58
C ARG A 311 6.31 4.66 -10.21
N SER A 312 4.99 4.36 -10.04
CA SER A 312 3.92 5.23 -10.51
C SER A 312 2.66 5.09 -9.65
N LYS A 313 1.92 6.17 -9.51
CA LYS A 313 0.65 6.21 -8.77
C LYS A 313 -0.49 5.47 -9.49
N HIS A 314 -0.38 5.27 -10.80
CA HIS A 314 -1.45 4.69 -11.61
C HIS A 314 -0.94 3.53 -12.47
N ALA A 315 -1.68 2.43 -12.52
CA ALA A 315 -1.32 1.25 -13.30
C ALA A 315 -1.12 1.53 -14.81
N PRO A 316 -1.95 2.33 -15.49
CA PRO A 316 -1.71 2.69 -16.89
C PRO A 316 -0.41 3.47 -17.12
N THR A 317 -0.10 4.43 -16.22
CA THR A 317 1.15 5.22 -16.31
C THR A 317 2.36 4.37 -16.00
N LEU A 318 2.31 3.45 -15.03
CA LEU A 318 3.37 2.50 -14.75
C LEU A 318 3.73 1.66 -16.00
N ARG A 319 2.71 1.13 -16.68
CA ARG A 319 2.90 0.37 -17.93
C ARG A 319 3.47 1.23 -19.06
N ALA A 320 2.99 2.47 -19.20
CA ALA A 320 3.50 3.41 -20.20
C ALA A 320 4.96 3.79 -19.93
N LEU A 321 5.28 4.04 -18.66
CA LEU A 321 6.65 4.35 -18.23
C LEU A 321 7.61 3.18 -18.47
N SER A 322 7.17 1.92 -18.21
CA SER A 322 7.95 0.72 -18.50
C SER A 322 8.38 0.65 -19.96
N ARG A 323 7.45 0.89 -20.89
CA ARG A 323 7.77 0.89 -22.34
C ARG A 323 8.80 1.96 -22.70
N ARG A 324 8.62 3.20 -22.19
CA ARG A 324 9.56 4.30 -22.45
C ARG A 324 10.93 4.05 -21.88
N VAL A 325 11.03 3.43 -20.69
CA VAL A 325 12.31 2.99 -20.11
C VAL A 325 12.97 1.97 -21.02
N GLU A 326 12.24 0.93 -21.45
CA GLU A 326 12.81 -0.08 -22.36
C GLU A 326 13.29 0.49 -23.69
N GLU A 327 12.54 1.47 -24.26
CA GLU A 327 12.95 2.17 -25.48
C GLU A 327 14.27 2.92 -25.30
N VAL A 328 14.49 3.57 -24.14
CA VAL A 328 15.77 4.22 -23.80
C VAL A 328 16.90 3.19 -23.72
N LEU A 329 16.66 2.06 -23.03
CA LEU A 329 17.69 1.01 -22.88
C LEU A 329 18.10 0.40 -24.23
N ARG A 330 17.15 0.10 -25.09
CA ARG A 330 17.42 -0.44 -26.45
C ARG A 330 18.05 0.61 -27.36
N GLY A 331 17.62 1.88 -27.26
CA GLY A 331 18.22 2.99 -28.00
C GLY A 331 19.69 3.19 -27.65
N ALA A 332 20.05 3.07 -26.36
CA ALA A 332 21.44 3.16 -25.91
C ALA A 332 22.33 2.04 -26.47
N ALA A 333 21.80 0.82 -26.54
CA ALA A 333 22.51 -0.31 -27.17
C ALA A 333 22.79 -0.04 -28.65
N LEU A 334 21.79 0.46 -29.37
CA LEU A 334 21.90 0.79 -30.79
C LEU A 334 22.98 1.88 -31.02
N MET A 335 22.97 2.94 -30.19
CA MET A 335 23.95 4.02 -30.28
C MET A 335 25.38 3.55 -30.02
N ALA A 336 25.61 2.62 -29.10
CA ALA A 336 26.93 2.07 -28.76
C ALA A 336 27.33 0.90 -29.67
N GLY A 337 26.47 0.42 -30.58
CA GLY A 337 26.72 -0.73 -31.46
C GLY A 337 26.86 -2.05 -30.72
N VAL A 338 26.11 -2.25 -29.63
CA VAL A 338 26.10 -3.46 -28.79
C VAL A 338 24.72 -4.08 -28.73
N SER A 339 24.59 -5.30 -28.19
CA SER A 339 23.28 -5.90 -27.91
C SER A 339 22.81 -5.56 -26.49
N ALA A 340 21.48 -5.58 -26.28
CA ALA A 340 20.85 -5.41 -24.97
C ALA A 340 19.91 -6.59 -24.68
N GLU A 341 20.10 -7.19 -23.52
CA GLU A 341 19.17 -8.15 -22.91
C GLU A 341 18.43 -7.44 -21.78
N VAL A 342 17.13 -7.23 -21.93
CA VAL A 342 16.28 -6.51 -20.96
C VAL A 342 15.35 -7.51 -20.30
N THR A 343 15.43 -7.60 -18.97
CA THR A 343 14.60 -8.49 -18.16
C THR A 343 13.79 -7.65 -17.19
N TRP A 344 12.48 -7.83 -17.18
CA TRP A 344 11.55 -7.18 -16.27
C TRP A 344 11.09 -8.13 -15.17
N ASP A 345 10.96 -7.59 -13.97
CA ASP A 345 10.29 -8.19 -12.83
C ASP A 345 10.76 -9.62 -12.51
N SER A 346 11.89 -9.76 -11.83
CA SER A 346 12.35 -11.05 -11.27
C SER A 346 11.33 -11.62 -10.27
N SER A 347 10.65 -10.73 -9.53
CA SER A 347 9.48 -11.00 -8.71
C SER A 347 8.25 -10.31 -9.30
N PRO A 348 7.01 -10.71 -9.01
CA PRO A 348 5.83 -10.07 -9.56
C PRO A 348 5.80 -8.55 -9.29
N MET A 349 5.40 -7.77 -10.29
CA MET A 349 5.26 -6.33 -10.12
C MET A 349 4.25 -5.99 -9.03
N THR A 350 4.56 -4.99 -8.23
CA THR A 350 3.63 -4.41 -7.26
C THR A 350 2.74 -3.37 -7.97
N MET A 351 1.43 -3.49 -7.78
CA MET A 351 0.46 -2.57 -8.40
C MET A 351 0.08 -1.44 -7.43
N PRO A 352 -0.31 -0.25 -7.94
CA PRO A 352 -0.77 0.82 -7.06
C PRO A 352 -2.09 0.46 -6.39
N VAL A 353 -2.29 0.85 -5.14
CA VAL A 353 -3.54 0.60 -4.42
C VAL A 353 -4.68 1.43 -5.01
N ARG A 354 -5.81 0.76 -5.22
CA ARG A 354 -7.08 1.36 -5.62
C ARG A 354 -8.06 1.30 -4.46
N THR A 355 -8.06 2.33 -3.62
CA THR A 355 -8.90 2.41 -2.43
C THR A 355 -10.39 2.43 -2.75
N ASN A 356 -11.17 1.55 -2.11
CA ASN A 356 -12.63 1.57 -2.18
C ASN A 356 -13.21 2.63 -1.25
N ARG A 357 -13.76 3.71 -1.82
CA ARG A 357 -14.26 4.87 -1.07
C ARG A 357 -15.44 4.57 -0.13
N PRO A 358 -16.45 3.76 -0.49
CA PRO A 358 -17.50 3.34 0.43
C PRO A 358 -16.98 2.60 1.66
N LEU A 359 -16.09 1.62 1.49
CA LEU A 359 -15.47 0.90 2.61
C LEU A 359 -14.65 1.83 3.49
N LEU A 360 -13.87 2.73 2.88
CA LEU A 360 -13.08 3.71 3.60
C LEU A 360 -13.93 4.61 4.50
N LYS A 361 -15.08 5.09 4.02
CA LYS A 361 -16.01 5.88 4.83
C LYS A 361 -16.50 5.11 6.06
N ARG A 362 -16.83 3.82 5.90
CA ARG A 362 -17.25 2.96 7.01
C ARG A 362 -16.12 2.76 8.01
N TRP A 363 -14.90 2.51 7.54
CA TRP A 363 -13.71 2.39 8.38
C TRP A 363 -13.45 3.68 9.18
N VAL A 364 -13.49 4.85 8.55
CA VAL A 364 -13.33 6.15 9.24
C VAL A 364 -14.42 6.36 10.30
N SER A 365 -15.67 5.99 10.02
CA SER A 365 -16.75 6.03 11.00
C SER A 365 -16.51 5.11 12.20
N ALA A 366 -16.03 3.88 11.94
CA ALA A 366 -15.67 2.93 12.98
C ALA A 366 -14.50 3.42 13.85
N GLN A 367 -13.45 4.01 13.24
CA GLN A 367 -12.34 4.59 13.99
C GLN A 367 -12.79 5.73 14.92
N ARG A 368 -13.69 6.59 14.44
CA ARG A 368 -14.23 7.69 15.24
C ARG A 368 -15.06 7.19 16.43
N SER A 369 -15.76 6.06 16.30
CA SER A 369 -16.55 5.49 17.41
C SER A 369 -15.68 4.95 18.56
N VAL A 370 -14.39 4.69 18.31
CA VAL A 370 -13.41 4.30 19.33
C VAL A 370 -12.42 5.42 19.68
N GLY A 371 -12.77 6.67 19.35
CA GLY A 371 -11.99 7.86 19.71
C GLY A 371 -10.77 8.16 18.83
N ARG A 372 -10.59 7.45 17.72
CA ARG A 372 -9.52 7.72 16.75
C ARG A 372 -10.01 8.66 15.64
N HIS A 373 -9.17 9.55 15.17
CA HIS A 373 -9.54 10.59 14.20
C HIS A 373 -8.61 10.57 12.98
N PRO A 374 -8.78 9.61 12.05
CA PRO A 374 -7.91 9.51 10.89
C PRO A 374 -7.91 10.79 10.06
N TYR A 375 -6.72 11.26 9.71
CA TYR A 375 -6.55 12.38 8.78
C TYR A 375 -7.12 12.03 7.39
N PRO A 376 -7.66 13.03 6.68
CA PRO A 376 -8.26 12.79 5.37
C PRO A 376 -7.20 12.42 4.31
N PRO A 377 -7.64 11.85 3.16
CA PRO A 377 -6.78 11.63 2.00
C PRO A 377 -6.04 12.90 1.57
N GLY A 378 -4.77 12.76 1.20
CA GLY A 378 -3.93 13.88 0.76
C GLY A 378 -3.23 14.63 1.90
N THR A 379 -3.36 14.21 3.15
CA THR A 379 -2.60 14.76 4.29
C THR A 379 -1.11 14.47 4.12
N VAL A 380 -0.76 13.26 3.69
CA VAL A 380 0.61 12.90 3.32
C VAL A 380 0.79 13.11 1.82
N SER A 381 1.92 13.67 1.41
CA SER A 381 2.21 13.92 0.01
C SER A 381 2.33 12.62 -0.79
N ASP A 382 1.74 12.56 -1.98
CA ASP A 382 1.89 11.45 -2.92
C ASP A 382 3.37 11.19 -3.33
N THR A 383 4.25 12.17 -3.10
CA THR A 383 5.69 12.02 -3.39
C THR A 383 6.47 11.31 -2.30
N LEU A 384 5.88 11.12 -1.12
CA LEU A 384 6.43 10.37 0.00
C LEU A 384 5.83 8.96 0.10
N ALA A 385 5.16 8.52 -0.95
CA ALA A 385 4.45 7.26 -0.98
C ALA A 385 5.39 6.05 -1.11
N ALA A 386 5.09 5.01 -0.35
CA ALA A 386 5.69 3.68 -0.44
C ALA A 386 4.96 2.81 -1.49
N SER A 387 5.32 1.55 -1.58
CA SER A 387 4.63 0.53 -2.38
C SER A 387 4.19 -0.60 -1.47
N THR A 388 3.11 -1.29 -1.81
CA THR A 388 2.64 -2.50 -1.14
C THR A 388 1.98 -3.43 -2.15
N ASP A 389 2.13 -4.74 -1.98
CA ASP A 389 1.49 -5.74 -2.84
C ASP A 389 -0.03 -5.88 -2.55
N PHE A 390 -0.57 -5.21 -1.51
CA PHE A 390 -2.02 -5.00 -1.38
C PHE A 390 -2.61 -4.29 -2.60
N GLY A 391 -1.81 -3.54 -3.35
CA GLY A 391 -2.19 -2.98 -4.64
C GLY A 391 -2.70 -4.04 -5.61
N ASN A 392 -2.06 -5.20 -5.64
CA ASN A 392 -2.45 -6.33 -6.49
C ASN A 392 -3.81 -6.93 -6.08
N VAL A 393 -4.11 -6.94 -4.78
CA VAL A 393 -5.43 -7.32 -4.24
C VAL A 393 -6.48 -6.29 -4.62
N SER A 394 -6.22 -5.00 -4.34
CA SER A 394 -7.19 -3.91 -4.52
C SER A 394 -7.61 -3.64 -5.97
N LEU A 395 -6.84 -4.14 -6.94
CA LEU A 395 -7.21 -4.11 -8.36
C LEU A 395 -8.15 -5.24 -8.76
N ARG A 396 -8.19 -6.34 -7.99
CA ARG A 396 -9.05 -7.50 -8.22
C ARG A 396 -10.36 -7.39 -7.46
N VAL A 397 -10.29 -7.00 -6.19
CA VAL A 397 -11.45 -6.87 -5.30
C VAL A 397 -11.49 -5.50 -4.65
N PRO A 398 -12.67 -4.97 -4.29
CA PRO A 398 -12.79 -3.77 -3.47
C PRO A 398 -11.97 -3.89 -2.18
N GLY A 399 -11.11 -2.91 -1.88
CA GLY A 399 -10.27 -2.99 -0.69
C GLY A 399 -9.88 -1.65 -0.10
N ILE A 400 -9.41 -1.68 1.15
CA ILE A 400 -8.83 -0.54 1.87
C ILE A 400 -7.54 -0.95 2.58
N HIS A 401 -6.59 -0.02 2.60
CA HIS A 401 -5.30 -0.17 3.28
C HIS A 401 -4.92 1.15 3.98
N PRO A 402 -5.67 1.53 5.03
CA PRO A 402 -5.43 2.75 5.77
C PRO A 402 -4.20 2.63 6.68
N LEU A 403 -3.66 3.79 7.07
CA LEU A 403 -2.58 3.88 8.03
C LEU A 403 -3.13 4.05 9.45
N ILE A 404 -2.53 3.34 10.41
CA ILE A 404 -2.85 3.45 11.84
C ILE A 404 -1.63 3.98 12.61
N GLY A 405 -1.85 4.97 13.47
CA GLY A 405 -0.82 5.55 14.31
C GLY A 405 -0.43 4.59 15.45
N VAL A 406 0.85 4.24 15.50
CA VAL A 406 1.42 3.32 16.51
C VAL A 406 2.64 3.92 17.20
N ALA A 407 3.06 5.13 16.85
CA ALA A 407 4.20 5.82 17.43
C ALA A 407 3.78 7.15 18.03
N ASP A 408 4.48 7.57 19.10
CA ASP A 408 4.23 8.81 19.79
C ASP A 408 4.93 10.03 19.15
N SER A 409 5.83 9.78 18.19
CA SER A 409 6.62 10.81 17.50
C SER A 409 6.65 10.61 15.99
N PRO A 410 6.58 11.71 15.20
CA PRO A 410 6.79 11.66 13.76
C PRO A 410 8.28 11.40 13.37
N ASP A 411 9.18 11.38 14.34
CA ASP A 411 10.60 11.13 14.11
C ASP A 411 10.94 9.64 14.01
N VAL A 412 10.00 8.76 14.36
CA VAL A 412 10.10 7.32 14.10
C VAL A 412 9.89 7.07 12.62
N ALA A 413 10.94 6.66 11.92
CA ALA A 413 10.91 6.37 10.50
C ALA A 413 10.71 4.86 10.26
N LEU A 414 9.91 4.52 9.26
CA LEU A 414 9.83 3.14 8.75
C LEU A 414 11.22 2.69 8.27
N HIS A 415 11.49 1.39 8.33
CA HIS A 415 12.74 0.75 7.94
C HIS A 415 13.94 1.16 8.82
N THR A 416 13.69 1.48 10.07
CA THR A 416 14.71 1.65 11.12
C THR A 416 14.53 0.60 12.21
N ARG A 417 15.55 0.44 13.06
CA ARG A 417 15.47 -0.49 14.21
C ARG A 417 14.73 0.10 15.42
N GLU A 418 14.50 1.39 15.39
CA GLU A 418 13.80 2.17 16.42
C GLU A 418 12.31 2.27 16.05
#